data_b04094daf35d48c3de52021b76234aa3
#
_entry.id   b04094daf35d48c3de52021b76234aa3
#
_cell.length_a   1.000
_cell.length_b   1.000
_cell.length_c   1.000
_cell.angle_alpha   90.00
_cell.angle_beta   90.00
_cell.angle_gamma   90.00
#
_symmetry.space_group_name_H-M   'P 1'
#
loop_
_entity.id
_entity.type
_entity.pdbx_description
1 polymer ?
#
loop_
_entity_poly.entity_id
_entity_poly.type
_entity_poly.pdbx_seq_one_letter_code
_entity_poly.pdbx_strand_id
1 'polypeptide(L)'
;MTPGFCFTRGYNSPMQWIRVHGRIVEGYRVASGPSADYPYGALSRQRPLFAARGLDLGSYFNGTLNIDISPRRFKLIRPEFTFYNVAWTDLHPPEHFSFSRCNVIFKEMEYDGWVYYPHPETKLRHFQNPSLLEAIAEEIKDIRYGDEVDVLVNAEEISIES
;
A
#
# COMPACT_ATOMS: atom_id res chain seq x y z
N MET A 1 25.62 -0.69 -16.34
CA MET A 1 24.95 0.00 -15.79
C MET A 1 24.37 -0.64 -14.84
N THR A 2 24.20 -0.06 -14.17
CA THR A 2 23.63 -0.63 -13.30
C THR A 2 22.42 -1.06 -13.65
N PRO A 3 22.29 -2.15 -13.77
CA PRO A 3 21.05 -2.63 -14.00
C PRO A 3 20.17 -2.32 -12.91
N GLY A 4 20.51 -2.25 -11.92
CA GLY A 4 19.57 -1.95 -10.99
C GLY A 4 19.11 -0.59 -11.11
N PHE A 5 19.64 0.17 -12.04
CA PHE A 5 19.23 1.47 -12.00
C PHE A 5 18.04 1.68 -12.79
N CYS A 6 17.32 2.60 -12.36
CA CYS A 6 16.08 2.88 -12.92
C CYS A 6 16.18 3.92 -13.95
N PHE A 7 16.05 3.50 -15.17
CA PHE A 7 15.99 4.46 -16.21
C PHE A 7 14.59 4.88 -16.47
N THR A 8 13.64 4.23 -15.85
CA THR A 8 12.25 4.41 -16.22
C THR A 8 11.76 5.81 -16.07
N ARG A 9 12.40 6.62 -15.34
CA ARG A 9 11.99 7.99 -15.18
C ARG A 9 13.04 8.94 -15.68
N GLY A 10 13.93 8.43 -16.50
CA GLY A 10 15.00 9.25 -16.98
C GLY A 10 16.07 9.53 -15.97
N TYR A 11 16.06 8.85 -14.86
CA TYR A 11 17.09 9.04 -13.86
C TYR A 11 18.31 8.25 -14.20
N ASN A 12 19.46 8.80 -13.85
CA ASN A 12 20.71 8.12 -14.08
C ASN A 12 21.19 7.34 -12.87
N SER A 13 20.57 7.50 -11.73
CA SER A 13 20.99 6.79 -10.53
C SER A 13 20.06 5.61 -10.27
N PRO A 14 20.56 4.56 -9.66
CA PRO A 14 19.72 3.42 -9.35
C PRO A 14 18.69 3.79 -8.30
N MET A 15 17.56 3.12 -8.35
CA MET A 15 16.54 3.26 -7.35
C MET A 15 17.02 2.61 -6.08
N GLN A 16 16.84 3.27 -4.95
CA GLN A 16 17.23 2.71 -3.66
C GLN A 16 16.04 2.09 -2.98
N TRP A 17 16.19 0.86 -2.57
CA TRP A 17 15.15 0.12 -1.88
C TRP A 17 15.55 -0.11 -0.43
N ILE A 18 14.61 0.14 0.48
CA ILE A 18 14.81 -0.14 1.90
C ILE A 18 14.02 -1.41 2.21
N ARG A 19 14.67 -2.34 2.90
CA ARG A 19 14.05 -3.60 3.32
C ARG A 19 13.61 -3.46 4.76
N VAL A 20 12.33 -3.66 5.02
CA VAL A 20 11.74 -3.51 6.34
C VAL A 20 11.07 -4.81 6.73
N HIS A 21 11.35 -5.29 7.93
CA HIS A 21 10.72 -6.49 8.45
C HIS A 21 9.39 -6.15 9.08
N GLY A 22 8.39 -7.01 8.90
CA GLY A 22 7.09 -6.81 9.49
C GLY A 22 6.33 -8.11 9.70
N ARG A 23 5.16 -7.98 10.28
CA ARG A 23 4.28 -9.11 10.56
C ARG A 23 2.88 -8.80 10.04
N ILE A 24 2.27 -9.80 9.44
CA ILE A 24 0.90 -9.66 8.94
C ILE A 24 -0.05 -9.61 10.12
N VAL A 25 -0.87 -8.56 10.19
CA VAL A 25 -1.83 -8.39 11.27
C VAL A 25 -3.20 -8.11 10.69
N GLU A 26 -4.21 -8.25 11.51
CA GLU A 26 -5.56 -7.93 11.13
C GLU A 26 -5.73 -6.42 11.14
N GLY A 27 -6.29 -5.86 10.07
CA GLY A 27 -6.55 -4.43 10.01
C GLY A 27 -8.01 -4.14 10.33
N TYR A 28 -8.50 -3.00 9.83
CA TYR A 28 -9.88 -2.63 10.05
C TYR A 28 -10.85 -3.38 9.16
N ARG A 29 -10.35 -4.10 8.16
CA ARG A 29 -11.14 -4.95 7.27
C ARG A 29 -12.06 -4.22 6.30
N VAL A 30 -12.14 -2.91 6.36
CA VAL A 30 -13.03 -2.17 5.47
C VAL A 30 -12.55 -2.30 4.02
N ALA A 31 -11.25 -2.23 3.80
CA ALA A 31 -10.71 -2.32 2.45
C ALA A 31 -10.55 -3.76 1.95
N SER A 32 -10.26 -4.69 2.86
CA SER A 32 -9.89 -6.04 2.45
C SER A 32 -10.94 -7.10 2.76
N GLY A 33 -12.04 -6.75 3.39
CA GLY A 33 -13.08 -7.72 3.71
C GLY A 33 -14.46 -7.12 3.72
N PRO A 34 -15.48 -7.95 3.77
CA PRO A 34 -16.86 -7.48 3.80
C PRO A 34 -17.16 -6.75 5.10
N SER A 35 -18.07 -5.80 5.03
CA SER A 35 -18.60 -5.13 6.21
C SER A 35 -20.07 -4.87 5.95
N ALA A 36 -20.76 -4.35 6.95
CA ALA A 36 -22.18 -4.01 6.80
C ALA A 36 -22.37 -2.97 5.69
N ASP A 37 -21.45 -2.02 5.58
CA ASP A 37 -21.55 -0.94 4.59
C ASP A 37 -21.01 -1.34 3.22
N TYR A 38 -20.02 -2.23 3.19
CA TYR A 38 -19.34 -2.61 1.95
C TYR A 38 -19.19 -4.13 1.88
N PRO A 39 -20.26 -4.83 1.46
CA PRO A 39 -20.26 -6.31 1.49
C PRO A 39 -19.15 -6.95 0.67
N TYR A 40 -18.61 -6.26 -0.31
CA TYR A 40 -17.50 -6.77 -1.12
C TYR A 40 -16.17 -6.10 -0.78
N GLY A 41 -16.12 -5.32 0.32
CA GLY A 41 -14.94 -4.57 0.71
C GLY A 41 -14.89 -3.21 0.05
N ALA A 42 -14.21 -2.26 0.70
CA ALA A 42 -14.11 -0.90 0.17
C ALA A 42 -13.25 -0.84 -1.09
N LEU A 43 -12.22 -1.66 -1.17
CA LEU A 43 -11.28 -1.62 -2.29
C LEU A 43 -11.96 -1.93 -3.63
N SER A 44 -12.95 -2.82 -3.62
CA SER A 44 -13.66 -3.13 -4.85
C SER A 44 -14.39 -1.93 -5.43
N ARG A 45 -14.81 -1.00 -4.58
CA ARG A 45 -15.45 0.24 -5.02
C ARG A 45 -14.44 1.30 -5.44
N GLN A 46 -13.26 1.27 -4.86
CA GLN A 46 -12.22 2.26 -5.10
C GLN A 46 -11.43 1.98 -6.37
N ARG A 47 -11.19 0.71 -6.68
CA ARG A 47 -10.32 0.32 -7.78
C ARG A 47 -10.69 0.92 -9.14
N PRO A 48 -11.96 0.93 -9.55
CA PRO A 48 -12.30 1.54 -10.84
C PRO A 48 -11.98 3.04 -10.88
N LEU A 49 -12.07 3.72 -9.74
CA LEU A 49 -11.77 5.15 -9.69
C LEU A 49 -10.29 5.41 -9.79
N PHE A 50 -9.46 4.54 -9.21
CA PHE A 50 -8.01 4.64 -9.37
C PHE A 50 -7.61 4.34 -10.81
N ALA A 51 -8.23 3.33 -11.42
CA ALA A 51 -7.92 2.98 -12.81
C ALA A 51 -8.27 4.12 -13.75
N ALA A 52 -9.37 4.82 -13.50
CA ALA A 52 -9.75 5.98 -14.31
C ALA A 52 -8.73 7.11 -14.21
N ARG A 53 -7.94 7.14 -13.15
CA ARG A 53 -6.92 8.16 -12.94
C ARG A 53 -5.51 7.67 -13.25
N GLY A 54 -5.37 6.47 -13.79
CA GLY A 54 -4.09 6.00 -14.28
C GLY A 54 -3.43 4.86 -13.51
N LEU A 55 -4.06 4.35 -12.46
CA LEU A 55 -3.50 3.23 -11.71
C LEU A 55 -4.48 2.06 -11.71
N ASP A 56 -4.19 1.08 -12.57
CA ASP A 56 -5.02 -0.11 -12.67
C ASP A 56 -4.49 -1.18 -11.71
N LEU A 57 -5.29 -1.52 -10.71
CA LEU A 57 -4.94 -2.52 -9.72
C LEU A 57 -5.59 -3.87 -10.02
N GLY A 58 -6.05 -4.08 -11.25
CA GLY A 58 -6.83 -5.26 -11.61
C GLY A 58 -6.08 -6.58 -11.51
N SER A 59 -4.74 -6.56 -11.64
CA SER A 59 -3.95 -7.78 -11.56
C SER A 59 -3.54 -8.14 -10.12
N TYR A 60 -3.91 -7.32 -9.16
CA TYR A 60 -3.55 -7.53 -7.76
C TYR A 60 -4.72 -8.12 -6.99
N PHE A 61 -4.42 -8.74 -5.87
CA PHE A 61 -5.46 -9.28 -5.00
C PHE A 61 -6.39 -8.16 -4.54
N ASN A 62 -7.69 -8.45 -4.48
CA ASN A 62 -8.67 -7.43 -4.12
C ASN A 62 -8.79 -7.32 -2.59
N GLY A 63 -7.77 -6.79 -1.98
CA GLY A 63 -7.71 -6.59 -0.54
C GLY A 63 -6.34 -6.06 -0.15
N THR A 64 -6.19 -5.67 1.10
CA THR A 64 -4.92 -5.16 1.59
C THR A 64 -4.29 -6.11 2.58
N LEU A 65 -2.96 -6.18 2.55
CA LEU A 65 -2.19 -6.79 3.60
C LEU A 65 -1.85 -5.70 4.61
N ASN A 66 -2.11 -5.98 5.87
CA ASN A 66 -1.78 -5.04 6.94
C ASN A 66 -0.50 -5.54 7.59
N ILE A 67 0.57 -4.76 7.49
CA ILE A 67 1.90 -5.19 7.89
C ILE A 67 2.40 -4.29 9.01
N ASP A 68 2.55 -4.88 10.19
CA ASP A 68 3.03 -4.16 11.36
C ASP A 68 4.55 -4.17 11.34
N ILE A 69 5.16 -3.00 11.17
CA ILE A 69 6.60 -2.86 11.12
C ILE A 69 7.19 -2.34 12.43
N SER A 70 6.39 -2.30 13.51
CA SER A 70 6.88 -1.84 14.82
C SER A 70 8.19 -2.55 15.18
N PRO A 71 9.12 -1.89 15.84
CA PRO A 71 9.04 -0.53 16.38
C PRO A 71 9.33 0.57 15.36
N ARG A 72 9.52 0.22 14.11
CA ARG A 72 9.80 1.21 13.07
C ARG A 72 8.53 1.92 12.65
N ARG A 73 8.71 3.09 12.05
CA ARG A 73 7.60 3.90 11.55
C ARG A 73 7.93 4.34 10.15
N PHE A 74 6.93 4.55 9.34
CA PHE A 74 7.13 5.04 7.99
C PHE A 74 6.48 6.40 7.81
N LYS A 75 7.00 7.14 6.84
CA LYS A 75 6.45 8.42 6.47
C LYS A 75 6.54 8.56 4.96
N LEU A 76 5.43 8.96 4.33
CA LEU A 76 5.45 9.23 2.90
C LEU A 76 6.19 10.53 2.65
N ILE A 77 7.09 10.51 1.69
CA ILE A 77 7.84 11.70 1.27
C ILE A 77 7.35 12.15 -0.09
N ARG A 78 7.38 11.24 -1.07
CA ARG A 78 7.01 11.59 -2.44
C ARG A 78 6.43 10.35 -3.11
N PRO A 79 5.16 10.03 -2.84
CA PRO A 79 4.56 8.84 -3.44
C PRO A 79 4.49 8.96 -4.96
N GLU A 80 4.45 7.82 -5.62
CA GLU A 80 4.40 7.81 -7.09
C GLU A 80 3.07 8.35 -7.59
N PHE A 81 1.97 8.03 -6.92
CA PHE A 81 0.65 8.56 -7.26
C PHE A 81 0.00 9.17 -6.04
N THR A 82 -0.68 10.29 -6.22
CA THR A 82 -1.59 10.82 -5.22
C THR A 82 -2.87 11.23 -5.94
N PHE A 83 -3.98 10.69 -5.50
CA PHE A 83 -5.29 11.00 -6.06
C PHE A 83 -6.09 11.75 -5.02
N TYR A 84 -6.48 12.98 -5.37
CA TYR A 84 -7.21 13.84 -4.45
C TYR A 84 -8.71 13.70 -4.67
N ASN A 85 -9.46 13.80 -3.59
CA ASN A 85 -10.93 13.88 -3.64
C ASN A 85 -11.56 12.72 -4.42
N VAL A 86 -11.21 11.50 -4.02
CA VAL A 86 -11.80 10.31 -4.63
C VAL A 86 -13.14 10.04 -3.93
N ALA A 87 -14.23 10.25 -4.66
CA ALA A 87 -15.56 10.05 -4.13
C ALA A 87 -16.02 8.63 -4.40
N TRP A 88 -15.58 7.71 -3.56
CA TRP A 88 -15.86 6.29 -3.76
C TRP A 88 -17.10 5.78 -3.02
N THR A 89 -17.67 6.61 -2.15
CA THR A 89 -18.87 6.24 -1.40
C THR A 89 -19.67 7.50 -1.06
N ASP A 90 -20.96 7.34 -0.87
CA ASP A 90 -21.81 8.43 -0.39
C ASP A 90 -21.87 8.49 1.13
N LEU A 91 -21.25 7.54 1.82
CA LEU A 91 -21.35 7.44 3.27
C LEU A 91 -20.44 8.43 4.00
N HIS A 92 -19.46 8.98 3.32
CA HIS A 92 -18.59 10.01 3.89
C HIS A 92 -17.95 10.83 2.77
N PRO A 93 -17.31 11.95 3.11
CA PRO A 93 -16.69 12.82 2.10
C PRO A 93 -15.59 12.13 1.29
N PRO A 94 -15.26 12.67 0.12
CA PRO A 94 -14.17 12.12 -0.68
C PRO A 94 -12.86 12.06 0.09
N GLU A 95 -12.02 11.09 -0.26
CA GLU A 95 -10.75 10.88 0.40
C GLU A 95 -9.59 11.04 -0.56
N HIS A 96 -8.42 11.35 0.00
CA HIS A 96 -7.17 11.36 -0.76
C HIS A 96 -6.46 10.03 -0.55
N PHE A 97 -5.82 9.54 -1.59
CA PHE A 97 -5.06 8.27 -1.54
C PHE A 97 -3.71 8.46 -2.20
N SER A 98 -2.68 7.86 -1.62
CA SER A 98 -1.36 7.83 -2.23
C SER A 98 -0.88 6.40 -2.38
N PHE A 99 -0.02 6.19 -3.37
CA PHE A 99 0.52 4.87 -3.70
C PHE A 99 2.00 4.97 -4.00
N SER A 100 2.76 4.00 -3.47
CA SER A 100 4.18 3.85 -3.78
C SER A 100 4.47 2.39 -4.05
N ARG A 101 5.30 2.12 -5.04
CA ARG A 101 5.64 0.74 -5.37
C ARG A 101 6.33 0.05 -4.21
N CYS A 102 6.04 -1.22 -4.05
CA CYS A 102 6.70 -2.04 -3.06
C CYS A 102 6.78 -3.48 -3.56
N ASN A 103 7.58 -4.28 -2.87
CA ASN A 103 7.57 -5.73 -3.05
C ASN A 103 7.39 -6.34 -1.67
N VAL A 104 6.55 -7.33 -1.58
CA VAL A 104 6.38 -8.10 -0.35
C VAL A 104 7.15 -9.40 -0.52
N ILE A 105 8.01 -9.71 0.42
CA ILE A 105 8.81 -10.92 0.39
C ILE A 105 8.29 -11.88 1.45
N PHE A 106 7.81 -13.03 0.99
CA PHE A 106 7.26 -14.06 1.86
C PHE A 106 7.87 -15.40 1.46
N LYS A 107 8.51 -16.06 2.41
CA LYS A 107 9.17 -17.35 2.15
C LYS A 107 10.10 -17.27 0.94
N GLU A 108 10.90 -16.20 0.91
CA GLU A 108 11.90 -15.95 -0.12
C GLU A 108 11.36 -15.65 -1.52
N MET A 109 10.04 -15.56 -1.68
CA MET A 109 9.41 -15.17 -2.93
C MET A 109 9.01 -13.72 -2.87
N GLU A 110 9.24 -12.99 -3.97
CA GLU A 110 8.86 -11.58 -4.05
C GLU A 110 7.55 -11.43 -4.78
N TYR A 111 6.69 -10.61 -4.23
CA TYR A 111 5.37 -10.32 -4.82
C TYR A 111 5.27 -8.83 -5.06
N ASP A 112 4.96 -8.44 -6.28
CA ASP A 112 4.83 -7.05 -6.66
C ASP A 112 3.62 -6.43 -6.00
N GLY A 113 3.71 -5.16 -5.64
CA GLY A 113 2.59 -4.49 -4.98
C GLY A 113 2.76 -2.99 -4.88
N TRP A 114 1.81 -2.42 -4.17
CA TRP A 114 1.76 -0.99 -3.89
C TRP A 114 1.46 -0.77 -2.43
N VAL A 115 2.20 0.16 -1.81
CA VAL A 115 1.79 0.69 -0.53
C VAL A 115 0.53 1.51 -0.78
N TYR A 116 -0.51 1.24 -0.04
CA TYR A 116 -1.82 1.86 -0.16
C TYR A 116 -1.98 2.77 1.05
N TYR A 117 -2.13 4.06 0.80
CA TYR A 117 -2.14 5.03 1.89
C TYR A 117 -3.35 5.96 1.78
N PRO A 118 -4.45 5.63 2.45
CA PRO A 118 -5.55 6.59 2.59
C PRO A 118 -5.07 7.70 3.52
N HIS A 119 -5.19 8.95 3.06
CA HIS A 119 -4.65 10.07 3.83
C HIS A 119 -5.46 10.31 5.11
N PRO A 120 -4.80 10.40 6.28
CA PRO A 120 -5.54 10.53 7.53
C PRO A 120 -6.38 11.79 7.63
N GLU A 121 -5.97 12.88 6.98
CA GLU A 121 -6.72 14.14 7.06
C GLU A 121 -8.08 14.05 6.40
N THR A 122 -8.29 13.07 5.49
CA THR A 122 -9.59 12.88 4.85
C THR A 122 -10.31 11.64 5.33
N LYS A 123 -9.67 10.85 6.21
CA LYS A 123 -10.33 9.68 6.77
C LYS A 123 -11.32 10.08 7.84
N LEU A 124 -12.36 9.29 7.98
CA LEU A 124 -13.39 9.56 8.96
C LEU A 124 -12.84 9.73 10.37
N ARG A 125 -11.81 8.97 10.73
CA ARG A 125 -11.21 9.01 12.06
C ARG A 125 -9.94 9.84 12.15
N HIS A 126 -9.48 10.40 11.05
CA HIS A 126 -8.28 11.23 11.00
C HIS A 126 -7.07 10.58 11.66
N PHE A 127 -6.91 9.28 11.45
CA PHE A 127 -5.82 8.55 12.11
C PHE A 127 -5.14 7.58 11.14
N GLN A 128 -3.83 7.51 11.24
CA GLN A 128 -3.02 6.52 10.53
C GLN A 128 -1.92 6.06 11.48
N ASN A 129 -1.90 4.76 11.76
CA ASN A 129 -0.84 4.18 12.58
C ASN A 129 0.46 4.20 11.78
N PRO A 130 1.48 4.94 12.24
CA PRO A 130 2.73 5.06 11.47
C PRO A 130 3.55 3.78 11.40
N SER A 131 3.21 2.77 12.17
CA SER A 131 3.88 1.47 12.11
C SER A 131 3.08 0.44 11.34
N LEU A 132 1.95 0.82 10.74
CA LEU A 132 1.13 -0.12 9.99
C LEU A 132 1.16 0.26 8.52
N LEU A 133 1.84 -0.57 7.71
CA LEU A 133 1.81 -0.42 6.26
C LEU A 133 0.67 -1.25 5.70
N GLU A 134 -0.10 -0.67 4.81
CA GLU A 134 -1.09 -1.43 4.07
C GLU A 134 -0.58 -1.60 2.64
N ALA A 135 -0.61 -2.81 2.14
CA ALA A 135 -0.11 -3.10 0.80
C ALA A 135 -1.15 -3.83 -0.02
N ILE A 136 -1.27 -3.45 -1.29
CA ILE A 136 -2.06 -4.17 -2.28
C ILE A 136 -1.04 -4.89 -3.14
N ALA A 137 -1.05 -6.21 -3.10
CA ALA A 137 -0.04 -7.03 -3.76
C ALA A 137 -0.68 -8.11 -4.60
N GLU A 138 0.14 -8.75 -5.44
CA GLU A 138 -0.28 -9.99 -6.09
C GLU A 138 -0.72 -10.98 -5.03
N GLU A 139 -1.60 -11.89 -5.39
CA GLU A 139 -2.10 -12.86 -4.42
C GLU A 139 -0.96 -13.69 -3.87
N ILE A 140 -0.87 -13.77 -2.55
CA ILE A 140 0.13 -14.56 -1.85
C ILE A 140 -0.59 -15.73 -1.18
N LYS A 141 -0.38 -16.93 -1.71
CA LYS A 141 -1.05 -18.11 -1.18
C LYS A 141 -0.49 -18.46 0.17
N ASP A 142 -1.37 -18.94 1.03
CA ASP A 142 -1.02 -19.47 2.36
C ASP A 142 -0.50 -18.41 3.34
N ILE A 143 -0.61 -17.13 3.02
CA ILE A 143 -0.23 -16.09 3.97
C ILE A 143 -1.34 -15.92 5.00
N ARG A 144 -0.95 -15.76 6.27
CA ARG A 144 -1.90 -15.70 7.40
C ARG A 144 -1.49 -14.62 8.37
N TYR A 145 -2.42 -14.23 9.21
CA TYR A 145 -2.12 -13.33 10.32
C TYR A 145 -1.05 -13.95 11.20
N GLY A 146 -0.06 -13.16 11.57
CA GLY A 146 1.07 -13.61 12.37
C GLY A 146 2.29 -13.98 11.56
N ASP A 147 2.13 -14.17 10.25
CA ASP A 147 3.28 -14.50 9.41
C ASP A 147 4.22 -13.30 9.27
N GLU A 148 5.50 -13.60 9.18
CA GLU A 148 6.52 -12.58 9.02
C GLU A 148 6.83 -12.38 7.55
N VAL A 149 7.02 -11.15 7.17
CA VAL A 149 7.36 -10.76 5.80
C VAL A 149 8.40 -9.66 5.85
N ASP A 150 9.06 -9.44 4.72
CA ASP A 150 9.83 -8.22 4.51
C ASP A 150 9.17 -7.44 3.42
N VAL A 151 9.29 -6.12 3.48
CA VAL A 151 8.75 -5.24 2.45
C VAL A 151 9.89 -4.39 1.92
N LEU A 152 10.02 -4.33 0.61
CA LEU A 152 10.94 -3.41 -0.05
C LEU A 152 10.16 -2.17 -0.43
N VAL A 153 10.60 -1.01 0.03
CA VAL A 153 9.99 0.27 -0.31
C VAL A 153 11.04 1.19 -0.94
N ASN A 154 10.59 2.12 -1.75
CA ASN A 154 11.47 3.06 -2.43
C ASN A 154 11.89 4.16 -1.46
N ALA A 155 13.19 4.28 -1.20
CA ALA A 155 13.73 5.24 -0.26
C ALA A 155 13.45 6.69 -0.65
N GLU A 156 13.21 6.97 -1.92
CA GLU A 156 12.87 8.32 -2.35
C GLU A 156 11.42 8.68 -2.10
N GLU A 157 10.57 7.68 -1.92
CA GLU A 157 9.15 7.90 -1.77
C GLU A 157 8.68 7.70 -0.34
N ILE A 158 9.35 6.83 0.41
CA ILE A 158 8.97 6.49 1.77
C ILE A 158 10.22 6.50 2.65
N SER A 159 10.14 7.16 3.80
CA SER A 159 11.22 7.06 4.78
C SER A 159 10.81 6.11 5.89
N ILE A 160 11.79 5.36 6.38
CA ILE A 160 11.60 4.44 7.49
C ILE A 160 12.41 4.97 8.67
N GLU A 161 11.75 5.15 9.80
CA GLU A 161 12.35 5.71 11.01
C GLU A 161 12.36 4.68 12.12
N SER A 162 13.39 4.73 12.91
CA SER A 162 13.53 3.82 14.06
C SER A 162 12.72 4.26 15.26
#